data_b13d767baf0a3414cb0c8f4a47b5ce95
#
_entry.id   b13d767baf0a3414cb0c8f4a47b5ce95
#
_cell.length_a   1.000
_cell.length_b   1.000
_cell.length_c   1.000
_cell.angle_alpha   90.00
_cell.angle_beta   90.00
_cell.angle_gamma   90.00
#
_symmetry.space_group_name_H-M   'P 1'
#
loop_
_entity.id
_entity.type
_entity.pdbx_description
1 polymer ?
#
loop_
_entity_poly.entity_id
_entity_poly.type
_entity_poly.pdbx_seq_one_letter_code
_entity_poly.pdbx_strand_id
1 'polypeptide(L)'
;MLKISSFNNILSYDTTIYIYLGPILFFISLFGLVCVKNYILLLLLIDLGMLSACYNFTISSIIFNEPAGQVYTLLMLVLITVDTAVGLSLVLVLDRLFKNTSLNLITRI
;
A
#
# COMPACT_ATOMS: atom_id res chain seq x y z
N MET A 1 -23.76 19.43 25.88
CA MET A 1 -23.51 20.14 24.62
C MET A 1 -22.05 20.44 24.35
N LEU A 2 -21.32 20.91 25.35
CA LEU A 2 -19.88 21.19 25.20
C LEU A 2 -19.05 19.95 24.87
N LYS A 3 -19.42 18.79 25.42
CA LYS A 3 -18.72 17.54 25.14
C LYS A 3 -18.92 17.07 23.69
N ILE A 4 -20.10 17.31 23.12
CA ILE A 4 -20.38 16.89 21.74
C ILE A 4 -19.62 17.77 20.74
N SER A 5 -19.57 19.09 20.98
CA SER A 5 -18.84 20.00 20.11
C SER A 5 -17.32 19.74 20.15
N SER A 6 -16.76 19.48 21.33
CA SER A 6 -15.34 19.12 21.44
C SER A 6 -15.04 17.78 20.80
N PHE A 7 -15.95 16.81 20.95
CA PHE A 7 -15.83 15.51 20.31
C PHE A 7 -15.86 15.62 18.78
N ASN A 8 -16.78 16.46 18.24
CA ASN A 8 -16.85 16.71 16.82
C ASN A 8 -15.59 17.40 16.29
N ASN A 9 -15.02 18.32 17.05
CA ASN A 9 -13.77 18.97 16.69
C ASN A 9 -12.61 17.99 16.65
N ILE A 10 -12.52 17.08 17.63
CA ILE A 10 -11.52 16.04 17.67
C ILE A 10 -11.68 15.11 16.46
N LEU A 11 -12.93 14.71 16.16
CA LEU A 11 -13.22 13.84 15.01
C LEU A 11 -12.85 14.52 13.69
N SER A 12 -13.15 15.81 13.53
CA SER A 12 -12.80 16.54 12.33
C SER A 12 -11.28 16.68 12.17
N TYR A 13 -10.59 16.86 13.27
CA TYR A 13 -9.12 16.92 13.27
C TYR A 13 -8.52 15.59 12.87
N ASP A 14 -9.00 14.51 13.46
CA ASP A 14 -8.57 13.15 13.13
C ASP A 14 -8.85 12.82 11.67
N THR A 15 -10.04 13.21 11.16
CA THR A 15 -10.42 13.00 9.77
C THR A 15 -9.48 13.72 8.82
N THR A 16 -9.09 14.94 9.15
CA THR A 16 -8.16 15.72 8.33
C THR A 16 -6.80 15.05 8.27
N ILE A 17 -6.30 14.55 9.40
CA ILE A 17 -5.04 13.83 9.46
C ILE A 17 -5.10 12.57 8.60
N TYR A 18 -6.18 11.82 8.70
CA TYR A 18 -6.36 10.58 7.92
C TYR A 18 -6.42 10.85 6.42
N ILE A 19 -7.01 11.97 6.00
CA ILE A 19 -7.07 12.35 4.59
C ILE A 19 -5.67 12.59 4.02
N TYR A 20 -4.82 13.28 4.77
CA TYR A 20 -3.46 13.58 4.33
C TYR A 20 -2.53 12.39 4.38
N LEU A 21 -2.81 11.43 5.25
CA LEU A 21 -1.93 10.30 5.48
C LEU A 21 -1.83 9.38 4.26
N GLY A 22 -2.94 9.15 3.56
CA GLY A 22 -2.98 8.31 2.38
C GLY A 22 -2.07 8.79 1.25
N PRO A 23 -2.24 10.04 0.78
CA PRO A 23 -1.37 10.59 -0.26
C PRO A 23 0.11 10.62 0.12
N ILE A 24 0.41 10.91 1.37
CA ILE A 24 1.80 10.93 1.86
C ILE A 24 2.42 9.54 1.73
N LEU A 25 1.72 8.51 2.17
CA LEU A 25 2.19 7.14 2.05
C LEU A 25 2.39 6.73 0.59
N PHE A 26 1.48 7.15 -0.27
CA PHE A 26 1.58 6.87 -1.70
C PHE A 26 2.84 7.49 -2.32
N PHE A 27 3.11 8.74 -2.00
CA PHE A 27 4.31 9.42 -2.49
C PHE A 27 5.58 8.80 -1.95
N ILE A 28 5.57 8.39 -0.68
CA ILE A 28 6.71 7.71 -0.07
C ILE A 28 6.98 6.39 -0.79
N SER A 29 5.95 5.62 -1.12
CA SER A 29 6.11 4.37 -1.83
C SER A 29 6.66 4.57 -3.23
N LEU A 30 6.17 5.60 -3.94
CA LEU A 30 6.68 5.94 -5.27
C LEU A 30 8.16 6.35 -5.23
N PHE A 31 8.51 7.17 -4.25
CA PHE A 31 9.89 7.60 -4.06
C PHE A 31 10.79 6.40 -3.74
N GLY A 32 10.31 5.51 -2.89
CA GLY A 32 11.05 4.29 -2.55
C GLY A 32 11.28 3.40 -3.76
N LEU A 33 10.30 3.31 -4.67
CA LEU A 33 10.43 2.53 -5.91
C LEU A 33 11.62 3.00 -6.76
N VAL A 34 11.83 4.31 -6.81
CA VAL A 34 12.95 4.87 -7.57
C VAL A 34 14.29 4.57 -6.92
N CYS A 35 14.34 4.57 -5.58
CA CYS A 35 15.58 4.41 -4.84
C CYS A 35 16.02 2.97 -4.64
N VAL A 36 15.10 2.00 -4.71
CA VAL A 36 15.38 0.62 -4.34
C VAL A 36 15.84 -0.17 -5.56
N LYS A 37 16.86 -1.00 -5.36
CA LYS A 37 17.39 -1.89 -6.38
C LYS A 37 17.06 -3.37 -6.14
N ASN A 38 16.50 -3.69 -4.98
CA ASN A 38 16.21 -5.07 -4.59
C ASN A 38 14.80 -5.45 -4.99
N TYR A 39 14.62 -6.63 -5.59
CA TYR A 39 13.31 -7.08 -6.08
C TYR A 39 12.29 -7.28 -4.97
N ILE A 40 12.72 -7.79 -3.83
CA ILE A 40 11.82 -8.03 -2.68
C ILE A 40 11.32 -6.71 -2.13
N LEU A 41 12.22 -5.74 -1.95
CA LEU A 41 11.85 -4.41 -1.48
C LEU A 41 10.97 -3.68 -2.49
N LEU A 42 11.24 -3.86 -3.79
CA LEU A 42 10.42 -3.28 -4.85
C LEU A 42 9.00 -3.82 -4.80
N LEU A 43 8.84 -5.12 -4.59
CA LEU A 43 7.53 -5.76 -4.45
C LEU A 43 6.80 -5.21 -3.24
N LEU A 44 7.47 -5.10 -2.09
CA LEU A 44 6.90 -4.56 -0.86
C LEU A 44 6.45 -3.11 -1.05
N LEU A 45 7.23 -2.31 -1.78
CA LEU A 45 6.89 -0.91 -2.04
C LEU A 45 5.68 -0.79 -2.96
N ILE A 46 5.55 -1.66 -3.96
CA ILE A 46 4.37 -1.71 -4.81
C ILE A 46 3.14 -2.03 -3.97
N ASP A 47 3.24 -3.02 -3.10
CA ASP A 47 2.15 -3.39 -2.20
C ASP A 47 1.76 -2.24 -1.29
N LEU A 48 2.74 -1.55 -0.75
CA LEU A 48 2.49 -0.38 0.10
C LEU A 48 1.75 0.71 -0.67
N GLY A 49 2.15 0.97 -1.91
CA GLY A 49 1.47 1.93 -2.78
C GLY A 49 0.02 1.56 -3.04
N MET A 50 -0.23 0.28 -3.32
CA MET A 50 -1.59 -0.21 -3.54
C MET A 50 -2.44 -0.11 -2.27
N LEU A 51 -1.85 -0.45 -1.11
CA LEU A 51 -2.54 -0.32 0.16
C LEU A 51 -2.89 1.13 0.48
N SER A 52 -2.00 2.07 0.17
CA SER A 52 -2.28 3.49 0.39
C SER A 52 -3.40 3.99 -0.51
N ALA A 53 -3.47 3.51 -1.74
CA ALA A 53 -4.58 3.83 -2.64
C ALA A 53 -5.90 3.29 -2.10
N CYS A 54 -5.92 2.05 -1.59
CA CYS A 54 -7.10 1.47 -0.94
C CYS A 54 -7.52 2.28 0.28
N TYR A 55 -6.55 2.74 1.05
CA TYR A 55 -6.80 3.59 2.21
C TYR A 55 -7.49 4.89 1.80
N ASN A 56 -7.03 5.52 0.72
CA ASN A 56 -7.64 6.73 0.19
C ASN A 56 -9.09 6.48 -0.22
N PHE A 57 -9.38 5.37 -0.88
CA PHE A 57 -10.74 5.01 -1.27
C PHE A 57 -11.64 4.82 -0.06
N THR A 58 -11.14 4.16 0.97
CA THR A 58 -11.90 3.93 2.20
C THR A 58 -12.27 5.25 2.87
N ILE A 59 -11.32 6.16 3.01
CA ILE A 59 -11.56 7.45 3.65
C ILE A 59 -12.52 8.30 2.83
N SER A 60 -12.36 8.30 1.51
CA SER A 60 -13.29 9.02 0.63
C SER A 60 -14.71 8.47 0.75
N SER A 61 -14.84 7.16 0.86
CA SER A 61 -16.14 6.51 1.06
C SER A 61 -16.79 6.94 2.38
N ILE A 62 -16.00 7.02 3.44
CA ILE A 62 -16.51 7.46 4.75
C ILE A 62 -16.97 8.91 4.70
N ILE A 63 -16.19 9.77 4.06
CA ILE A 63 -16.51 11.20 3.97
C ILE A 63 -17.78 11.43 3.15
N PHE A 64 -17.92 10.73 2.03
CA PHE A 64 -19.10 10.90 1.16
C PHE A 64 -20.29 10.06 1.60
N ASN A 65 -20.14 9.24 2.65
CA ASN A 65 -21.19 8.33 3.16
C ASN A 65 -21.71 7.37 2.09
N GLU A 66 -20.83 6.94 1.19
CA GLU A 66 -21.19 5.95 0.15
C GLU A 66 -20.54 4.61 0.47
N PRO A 67 -21.35 3.53 0.61
CA PRO A 67 -20.79 2.20 0.90
C PRO A 67 -20.07 1.57 -0.29
N ALA A 68 -20.25 2.10 -1.50
CA ALA A 68 -19.65 1.55 -2.70
C ALA A 68 -18.12 1.56 -2.63
N GLY A 69 -17.52 2.63 -2.10
CA GLY A 69 -16.07 2.72 -1.96
C GLY A 69 -15.50 1.68 -1.02
N GLN A 70 -16.23 1.31 0.03
CA GLN A 70 -15.81 0.28 0.96
C GLN A 70 -15.81 -1.11 0.31
N VAL A 71 -16.80 -1.38 -0.53
CA VAL A 71 -16.86 -2.64 -1.27
C VAL A 71 -15.69 -2.73 -2.25
N TYR A 72 -15.39 -1.65 -2.96
CA TYR A 72 -14.23 -1.59 -3.86
C TYR A 72 -12.93 -1.82 -3.10
N THR A 73 -12.81 -1.24 -1.90
CA THR A 73 -11.62 -1.43 -1.06
C THR A 73 -11.43 -2.89 -0.68
N LEU A 74 -12.51 -3.58 -0.31
CA LEU A 74 -12.44 -5.00 0.01
C LEU A 74 -11.98 -5.83 -1.18
N LEU A 75 -12.52 -5.55 -2.36
CA LEU A 75 -12.12 -6.23 -3.59
C LEU A 75 -10.64 -5.97 -3.91
N MET A 76 -10.20 -4.72 -3.76
CA MET A 76 -8.82 -4.35 -4.00
C MET A 76 -7.88 -5.02 -3.01
N LEU A 77 -8.27 -5.16 -1.74
CA LEU A 77 -7.47 -5.85 -0.75
C LEU A 77 -7.24 -7.32 -1.13
N VAL A 78 -8.27 -7.98 -1.62
CA VAL A 78 -8.15 -9.37 -2.09
C VAL A 78 -7.17 -9.44 -3.26
N LEU A 79 -7.31 -8.54 -4.23
CA LEU A 79 -6.41 -8.49 -5.38
C LEU A 79 -4.96 -8.23 -4.97
N ILE A 80 -4.75 -7.32 -4.05
CA ILE A 80 -3.41 -7.01 -3.52
C ILE A 80 -2.80 -8.24 -2.86
N THR A 81 -3.60 -8.96 -2.08
CA THR A 81 -3.12 -10.17 -1.40
C THR A 81 -2.69 -11.23 -2.41
N VAL A 82 -3.49 -11.44 -3.45
CA VAL A 82 -3.16 -12.40 -4.52
C VAL A 82 -1.89 -11.96 -5.26
N ASP A 83 -1.81 -10.69 -5.61
CA ASP A 83 -0.64 -10.14 -6.30
C ASP A 83 0.63 -10.30 -5.46
N THR A 84 0.53 -10.05 -4.16
CA THR A 84 1.65 -10.22 -3.24
C THR A 84 2.11 -11.67 -3.20
N ALA A 85 1.17 -12.61 -3.09
CA ALA A 85 1.48 -14.03 -3.03
C ALA A 85 2.16 -14.50 -4.32
N VAL A 86 1.59 -14.12 -5.47
CA VAL A 86 2.15 -14.48 -6.78
C VAL A 86 3.52 -13.84 -6.98
N GLY A 87 3.65 -12.56 -6.66
CA GLY A 87 4.92 -11.84 -6.79
C GLY A 87 6.01 -12.42 -5.92
N LEU A 88 5.67 -12.75 -4.67
CA LEU A 88 6.64 -13.37 -3.76
C LEU A 88 7.06 -14.75 -4.26
N SER A 89 6.13 -15.55 -4.77
CA SER A 89 6.41 -16.86 -5.35
C SER A 89 7.34 -16.73 -6.55
N LEU A 90 7.08 -15.77 -7.43
CA LEU A 90 7.91 -15.52 -8.61
C LEU A 90 9.32 -15.09 -8.21
N VAL A 91 9.44 -14.21 -7.24
CA VAL A 91 10.74 -13.76 -6.75
C VAL A 91 11.53 -14.92 -6.16
N LEU A 92 10.87 -15.78 -5.38
CA LEU A 92 11.52 -16.96 -4.80
C LEU A 92 11.99 -17.95 -5.87
N VAL A 93 11.14 -18.20 -6.87
CA VAL A 93 11.48 -19.09 -7.99
C VAL A 93 12.66 -18.53 -8.77
N LEU A 94 12.61 -17.24 -9.10
CA LEU A 94 13.70 -16.58 -9.80
C LEU A 94 15.00 -16.62 -9.00
N ASP A 95 14.92 -16.40 -7.69
CA ASP A 95 16.08 -16.46 -6.82
C ASP A 95 16.70 -17.85 -6.82
N ARG A 96 15.89 -18.90 -6.76
CA ARG A 96 16.37 -20.28 -6.83
C ARG A 96 16.99 -20.60 -8.18
N LEU A 97 16.38 -20.15 -9.27
CA LEU A 97 16.92 -20.38 -10.62
C LEU A 97 18.25 -19.67 -10.80
N PHE A 98 18.35 -18.42 -10.36
CA PHE A 98 19.60 -17.67 -10.47
C PHE A 98 20.70 -18.19 -9.58
N LYS A 99 20.37 -18.73 -8.41
CA LYS A 99 21.35 -19.38 -7.55
C LYS A 99 21.94 -20.62 -8.20
N ASN A 100 21.14 -21.36 -8.96
CA ASN A 100 21.60 -22.58 -9.63
C ASN A 100 22.41 -22.28 -10.90
N THR A 101 22.09 -21.18 -11.61
CA THR A 101 22.74 -20.90 -12.90
C THR A 101 23.99 -20.05 -12.78
N SER A 102 24.02 -19.02 -11.92
CA SER A 102 25.26 -18.30 -11.66
C SER A 102 25.10 -17.30 -10.52
N LEU A 103 25.70 -17.62 -9.40
CA LEU A 103 25.85 -16.72 -8.28
C LEU A 103 26.58 -15.44 -8.68
N ASN A 104 27.44 -15.50 -9.69
CA ASN A 104 28.25 -14.38 -10.14
C ASN A 104 27.42 -13.28 -10.80
N LEU A 105 26.35 -13.63 -11.51
CA LEU A 105 25.48 -12.66 -12.15
C LEU A 105 24.67 -11.86 -11.14
N ILE A 106 24.23 -12.51 -10.07
CA ILE A 106 23.46 -11.85 -9.01
C ILE A 106 24.34 -10.89 -8.22
N THR A 107 25.58 -11.26 -7.95
CA THR A 107 26.52 -10.43 -7.22
C THR A 107 26.97 -9.21 -8.01
N ARG A 108 26.92 -9.28 -9.35
CA ARG A 108 27.25 -8.15 -10.21
C ARG A 108 26.14 -7.09 -10.29
N ILE A 109 24.91 -7.47 -10.00
CA ILE A 109 23.77 -6.57 -10.00
C ILE A 109 23.55 -5.99 -8.61
#